data_96325b2266dcf1074a5a3025c7aa9f7e
#
_entry.id   96325b2266dcf1074a5a3025c7aa9f7e
#
_cell.length_a   1.000
_cell.length_b   1.000
_cell.length_c   1.000
_cell.angle_alpha   90.00
_cell.angle_beta   90.00
_cell.angle_gamma   90.00
#
_symmetry.space_group_name_H-M   'P 1'
#
loop_
_entity.id
_entity.type
_entity.pdbx_description
1 polymer ?
#
loop_
_entity_poly.entity_id
_entity_poly.type
_entity_poly.pdbx_seq_one_letter_code
_entity_poly.pdbx_strand_id
1 'polypeptide(L)'
;MTKRLPIIWSVVALTLTSCTTEKLPNYPRAYREYAHVTNGKSNTVSVLDLDTYHSIRTIPVGNNPSGVAANPTKNEVYVVNAGSNSVSVIDAETNRLTATIGVGQSPYFIDVSRDGKRAYVANSGSNSVSAIELDQHRVIRTIAVGGAPGLARVSADGSIVVTSNRGDGSLSVIDAEKLEARSQIPICKQPTELAILADSSKAFVACSGSGQVAVVALAKSQPSHGSEDVAPLTERETTSQAGAGKSGKTGKRRSSDVTAPEHATDRLLVLLDIGKTPLHLALKPDGGEVFVSNFDSDTISEILTNTNEVNGSYLIGKNPVRGLVSADNSTLYVANFGSDSVGVYSIDDGKLLFTVPVGSRPDAMALSPNQNFLFVVDSGAGDVAVVRAAAVPTPVLLTMIPVGQQPNAIAIKAFILKKPPQP
;
A
#
# COMPACT_ATOMS: atom_id res chain seq x y z
N MET A 1 -59.28 -37.82 49.40
CA MET A 1 -58.58 -36.53 49.59
C MET A 1 -57.47 -36.40 48.52
N THR A 2 -57.77 -35.85 47.38
CA THR A 2 -56.87 -35.73 46.26
C THR A 2 -56.37 -34.28 46.17
N LYS A 3 -55.10 -34.08 46.52
CA LYS A 3 -54.41 -32.76 46.39
C LYS A 3 -54.07 -32.51 44.96
N ARG A 4 -54.61 -31.42 44.35
CA ARG A 4 -54.19 -30.87 43.04
C ARG A 4 -53.00 -29.94 43.21
N LEU A 5 -51.91 -30.19 42.51
CA LEU A 5 -50.80 -29.28 42.38
C LEU A 5 -51.14 -28.18 41.33
N PRO A 6 -50.71 -26.90 41.49
CA PRO A 6 -50.90 -25.89 40.51
C PRO A 6 -49.77 -25.95 39.44
N ILE A 7 -50.14 -25.93 38.18
CA ILE A 7 -49.23 -25.80 37.05
C ILE A 7 -48.84 -24.32 36.94
N ILE A 8 -47.54 -24.00 37.16
CA ILE A 8 -46.97 -22.66 36.93
C ILE A 8 -46.59 -22.57 35.46
N TRP A 9 -47.27 -21.72 34.72
CA TRP A 9 -46.87 -21.33 33.35
C TRP A 9 -45.76 -20.31 33.44
N SER A 10 -44.52 -20.69 33.08
CA SER A 10 -43.44 -19.75 32.87
C SER A 10 -43.61 -19.10 31.51
N VAL A 11 -43.98 -17.85 31.51
CA VAL A 11 -43.96 -17.01 30.29
C VAL A 11 -42.52 -16.65 29.99
N VAL A 12 -41.92 -17.28 28.98
CA VAL A 12 -40.65 -16.88 28.43
C VAL A 12 -40.90 -15.62 27.55
N ALA A 13 -40.55 -14.47 28.11
CA ALA A 13 -40.54 -13.23 27.34
C ALA A 13 -39.39 -13.31 26.32
N LEU A 14 -39.72 -13.54 25.03
CA LEU A 14 -38.79 -13.32 23.92
C LEU A 14 -38.54 -11.82 23.82
N THR A 15 -37.38 -11.35 24.27
CA THR A 15 -36.88 -10.03 23.95
C THR A 15 -36.48 -10.02 22.48
N LEU A 16 -37.30 -9.44 21.63
CA LEU A 16 -36.97 -9.05 20.27
C LEU A 16 -35.85 -7.99 20.38
N THR A 17 -34.59 -8.42 20.26
CA THR A 17 -33.50 -7.51 20.00
C THR A 17 -33.80 -6.81 18.66
N SER A 18 -34.10 -5.51 18.73
CA SER A 18 -34.25 -4.67 17.55
C SER A 18 -32.98 -4.77 16.68
N CYS A 19 -33.10 -5.29 15.49
CA CYS A 19 -32.11 -5.09 14.47
C CYS A 19 -31.93 -3.57 14.30
N THR A 20 -30.86 -3.02 14.83
CA THR A 20 -30.38 -1.70 14.42
C THR A 20 -30.03 -1.84 12.96
N THR A 21 -30.90 -1.38 12.09
CA THR A 21 -30.58 -1.20 10.67
C THR A 21 -29.45 -0.17 10.62
N GLU A 22 -28.24 -0.64 10.42
CA GLU A 22 -27.13 0.24 10.06
C GLU A 22 -27.59 1.06 8.87
N LYS A 23 -27.70 2.38 9.04
CA LYS A 23 -28.02 3.28 7.94
C LYS A 23 -26.85 3.21 6.97
N LEU A 24 -27.04 2.53 5.84
CA LEU A 24 -26.10 2.61 4.74
C LEU A 24 -25.88 4.10 4.40
N PRO A 25 -24.63 4.51 4.13
CA PRO A 25 -24.34 5.89 3.76
C PRO A 25 -25.25 6.30 2.60
N ASN A 26 -25.91 7.45 2.74
CA ASN A 26 -26.80 7.94 1.70
C ASN A 26 -25.97 8.59 0.59
N TYR A 27 -25.42 7.79 -0.32
CA TYR A 27 -24.65 8.27 -1.45
C TYR A 27 -25.54 8.96 -2.48
N PRO A 28 -25.06 10.03 -3.16
CA PRO A 28 -25.76 10.64 -4.27
C PRO A 28 -26.10 9.61 -5.35
N ARG A 29 -27.23 9.72 -6.02
CA ARG A 29 -27.64 8.81 -7.13
C ARG A 29 -26.58 8.66 -8.23
N ALA A 30 -25.70 9.66 -8.38
CA ALA A 30 -24.60 9.67 -9.34
C ALA A 30 -23.31 9.02 -8.82
N TYR A 31 -23.24 8.62 -7.54
CA TYR A 31 -22.07 7.97 -6.96
C TYR A 31 -21.93 6.54 -7.48
N ARG A 32 -20.68 6.15 -7.79
CA ARG A 32 -20.35 4.79 -8.25
C ARG A 32 -19.03 4.35 -7.62
N GLU A 33 -18.95 3.07 -7.35
CA GLU A 33 -17.74 2.37 -6.93
C GLU A 33 -17.49 1.20 -7.86
N TYR A 34 -16.38 1.22 -8.58
CA TYR A 34 -15.96 0.12 -9.44
C TYR A 34 -14.63 -0.46 -8.99
N ALA A 35 -14.56 -1.79 -8.93
CA ALA A 35 -13.29 -2.49 -8.82
C ALA A 35 -12.79 -2.92 -10.20
N HIS A 36 -11.52 -2.67 -10.46
CA HIS A 36 -10.81 -3.06 -11.67
C HIS A 36 -9.86 -4.19 -11.32
N VAL A 37 -10.07 -5.36 -11.88
CA VAL A 37 -9.31 -6.59 -11.60
C VAL A 37 -8.53 -6.99 -12.84
N THR A 38 -7.20 -7.07 -12.71
CA THR A 38 -6.33 -7.52 -13.81
C THR A 38 -6.35 -9.04 -13.94
N ASN A 39 -6.50 -9.54 -15.16
CA ASN A 39 -6.56 -10.96 -15.49
C ASN A 39 -5.33 -11.33 -16.34
N GLY A 40 -4.25 -11.80 -15.68
CA GLY A 40 -2.93 -11.98 -16.29
C GLY A 40 -2.93 -12.86 -17.53
N LYS A 41 -3.61 -14.00 -17.50
CA LYS A 41 -3.69 -14.93 -18.66
C LYS A 41 -4.71 -14.51 -19.72
N SER A 42 -5.74 -13.76 -19.35
CA SER A 42 -6.77 -13.33 -20.30
C SER A 42 -6.41 -12.04 -21.04
N ASN A 43 -5.34 -11.32 -20.61
CA ASN A 43 -4.97 -10.01 -21.16
C ASN A 43 -6.12 -8.98 -21.08
N THR A 44 -6.87 -9.01 -20.00
CA THR A 44 -8.05 -8.18 -19.79
C THR A 44 -8.07 -7.58 -18.38
N VAL A 45 -8.95 -6.59 -18.21
CA VAL A 45 -9.40 -6.09 -16.91
C VAL A 45 -10.88 -6.36 -16.78
N SER A 46 -11.31 -7.00 -15.70
CA SER A 46 -12.71 -7.12 -15.31
C SER A 46 -13.12 -5.91 -14.48
N VAL A 47 -14.24 -5.29 -14.81
CA VAL A 47 -14.83 -4.18 -14.06
C VAL A 47 -16.01 -4.71 -13.28
N LEU A 48 -15.94 -4.58 -11.95
CA LEU A 48 -16.99 -5.02 -11.04
C LEU A 48 -17.72 -3.79 -10.49
N ASP A 49 -19.03 -3.81 -10.54
CA ASP A 49 -19.88 -2.83 -9.87
C ASP A 49 -20.07 -3.27 -8.42
N LEU A 50 -19.64 -2.41 -7.47
CA LEU A 50 -19.66 -2.76 -6.05
C LEU A 50 -21.00 -2.55 -5.37
N ASP A 51 -21.96 -1.87 -6.01
CA ASP A 51 -23.33 -1.75 -5.53
C ASP A 51 -24.14 -3.02 -5.82
N THR A 52 -23.87 -3.65 -6.97
CA THR A 52 -24.64 -4.81 -7.45
C THR A 52 -23.92 -6.14 -7.32
N TYR A 53 -22.59 -6.11 -7.05
CA TYR A 53 -21.70 -7.27 -7.00
C TYR A 53 -21.68 -8.08 -8.29
N HIS A 54 -21.70 -7.41 -9.44
CA HIS A 54 -21.62 -8.04 -10.74
C HIS A 54 -20.46 -7.52 -11.57
N SER A 55 -19.92 -8.41 -12.42
CA SER A 55 -19.00 -7.99 -13.47
C SER A 55 -19.78 -7.31 -14.59
N ILE A 56 -19.55 -6.01 -14.79
CA ILE A 56 -20.29 -5.19 -15.76
C ILE A 56 -19.55 -5.05 -17.09
N ARG A 57 -18.24 -5.29 -17.10
CA ARG A 57 -17.43 -5.15 -18.31
C ARG A 57 -16.11 -5.90 -18.21
N THR A 58 -15.66 -6.40 -19.37
CA THR A 58 -14.30 -6.90 -19.58
C THR A 58 -13.63 -6.01 -20.63
N ILE A 59 -12.46 -5.45 -20.27
CA ILE A 59 -11.72 -4.50 -21.11
C ILE A 59 -10.45 -5.18 -21.60
N PRO A 60 -10.24 -5.36 -22.91
CA PRO A 60 -8.94 -5.81 -23.43
C PRO A 60 -7.85 -4.78 -23.13
N VAL A 61 -6.69 -5.24 -22.66
CA VAL A 61 -5.51 -4.43 -22.36
C VAL A 61 -4.26 -5.08 -23.02
N GLY A 62 -3.07 -4.67 -22.64
CA GLY A 62 -1.86 -5.33 -23.13
C GLY A 62 -1.64 -6.72 -22.53
N ASN A 63 -0.56 -7.39 -22.97
CA ASN A 63 -0.27 -8.75 -22.56
C ASN A 63 0.21 -8.83 -21.10
N ASN A 64 -0.25 -9.89 -20.41
CA ASN A 64 0.12 -10.21 -19.04
C ASN A 64 0.00 -8.99 -18.09
N PRO A 65 -1.21 -8.44 -17.87
CA PRO A 65 -1.42 -7.37 -16.91
C PRO A 65 -1.07 -7.87 -15.50
N SER A 66 -0.22 -7.11 -14.79
CA SER A 66 0.39 -7.51 -13.51
C SER A 66 0.09 -6.59 -12.35
N GLY A 67 -0.30 -5.35 -12.62
CA GLY A 67 -0.57 -4.36 -11.57
C GLY A 67 -1.62 -3.36 -12.03
N VAL A 68 -2.35 -2.80 -11.06
CA VAL A 68 -3.39 -1.79 -11.30
C VAL A 68 -3.38 -0.75 -10.20
N ALA A 69 -3.55 0.52 -10.58
CA ALA A 69 -3.69 1.63 -9.63
C ALA A 69 -4.79 2.59 -10.10
N ALA A 70 -5.61 3.05 -9.17
CA ALA A 70 -6.61 4.08 -9.42
C ALA A 70 -6.02 5.47 -9.15
N ASN A 71 -6.32 6.44 -10.00
CA ASN A 71 -5.94 7.83 -9.75
C ASN A 71 -6.77 8.40 -8.59
N PRO A 72 -6.16 8.98 -7.56
CA PRO A 72 -6.91 9.50 -6.41
C PRO A 72 -7.79 10.71 -6.78
N THR A 73 -7.41 11.51 -7.76
CA THR A 73 -8.07 12.78 -8.10
C THR A 73 -8.83 12.77 -9.43
N LYS A 74 -8.49 11.84 -10.35
CA LYS A 74 -9.13 11.70 -11.67
C LYS A 74 -9.90 10.40 -11.78
N ASN A 75 -10.87 10.33 -12.69
CA ASN A 75 -11.62 9.10 -12.98
C ASN A 75 -10.84 8.19 -13.95
N GLU A 76 -9.59 7.89 -13.60
CA GLU A 76 -8.69 7.06 -14.41
C GLU A 76 -8.13 5.90 -13.59
N VAL A 77 -7.92 4.78 -14.26
CA VAL A 77 -7.25 3.59 -13.72
C VAL A 77 -6.13 3.19 -14.67
N TYR A 78 -4.97 2.88 -14.11
CA TYR A 78 -3.76 2.53 -14.86
C TYR A 78 -3.43 1.06 -14.65
N VAL A 79 -3.19 0.34 -15.74
CA VAL A 79 -2.91 -1.09 -15.75
C VAL A 79 -1.55 -1.35 -16.36
N VAL A 80 -0.67 -1.98 -15.60
CA VAL A 80 0.67 -2.38 -16.08
C VAL A 80 0.56 -3.67 -16.88
N ASN A 81 1.06 -3.66 -18.10
CA ASN A 81 1.09 -4.81 -18.99
C ASN A 81 2.53 -5.32 -19.10
N ALA A 82 2.90 -6.30 -18.28
CA ALA A 82 4.28 -6.79 -18.18
C ALA A 82 4.80 -7.39 -19.51
N GLY A 83 3.94 -8.08 -20.24
CA GLY A 83 4.30 -8.70 -21.53
C GLY A 83 4.27 -7.76 -22.73
N SER A 84 3.73 -6.54 -22.58
CA SER A 84 3.66 -5.54 -23.67
C SER A 84 4.48 -4.30 -23.40
N ASN A 85 5.24 -4.24 -22.29
CA ASN A 85 6.06 -3.07 -21.91
C ASN A 85 5.26 -1.75 -21.94
N SER A 86 4.06 -1.78 -21.41
CA SER A 86 3.13 -0.63 -21.49
C SER A 86 2.25 -0.49 -20.26
N VAL A 87 1.64 0.69 -20.12
CA VAL A 87 0.56 0.99 -19.19
C VAL A 87 -0.68 1.35 -19.98
N SER A 88 -1.77 0.64 -19.74
CA SER A 88 -3.10 0.98 -20.27
C SER A 88 -3.78 1.99 -19.36
N VAL A 89 -4.39 3.03 -19.93
CA VAL A 89 -5.20 4.03 -19.22
C VAL A 89 -6.66 3.75 -19.49
N ILE A 90 -7.43 3.52 -18.43
CA ILE A 90 -8.86 3.24 -18.49
C ILE A 90 -9.61 4.42 -17.86
N ASP A 91 -10.56 5.00 -18.59
CA ASP A 91 -11.53 5.92 -18.04
C ASP A 91 -12.56 5.14 -17.20
N ALA A 92 -12.59 5.37 -15.90
CA ALA A 92 -13.42 4.63 -14.96
C ALA A 92 -14.92 4.98 -15.08
N GLU A 93 -15.27 6.13 -15.64
CA GLU A 93 -16.67 6.54 -15.83
C GLU A 93 -17.31 5.80 -17.01
N THR A 94 -16.58 5.65 -18.11
CA THR A 94 -17.05 4.97 -19.33
C THR A 94 -16.59 3.51 -19.42
N ASN A 95 -15.66 3.10 -18.58
CA ASN A 95 -15.01 1.78 -18.60
C ASN A 95 -14.41 1.46 -19.98
N ARG A 96 -13.67 2.42 -20.56
CA ARG A 96 -13.01 2.29 -21.85
C ARG A 96 -11.52 2.57 -21.76
N LEU A 97 -10.75 1.83 -22.54
CA LEU A 97 -9.35 2.14 -22.78
C LEU A 97 -9.25 3.46 -23.55
N THR A 98 -8.53 4.43 -22.99
CA THR A 98 -8.38 5.78 -23.57
C THR A 98 -6.98 6.05 -24.10
N ALA A 99 -5.96 5.41 -23.50
CA ALA A 99 -4.57 5.56 -23.92
C ALA A 99 -3.74 4.31 -23.58
N THR A 100 -2.61 4.18 -24.25
CA THR A 100 -1.57 3.20 -23.94
C THR A 100 -0.23 3.92 -23.95
N ILE A 101 0.51 3.79 -22.82
CA ILE A 101 1.79 4.49 -22.59
C ILE A 101 2.90 3.45 -22.65
N GLY A 102 3.87 3.60 -23.56
CA GLY A 102 5.06 2.76 -23.59
C GLY A 102 5.98 3.07 -22.41
N VAL A 103 6.48 2.02 -21.72
CA VAL A 103 7.41 2.12 -20.57
C VAL A 103 8.64 1.23 -20.81
N GLY A 104 9.46 1.01 -19.77
CA GLY A 104 10.61 0.08 -19.86
C GLY A 104 10.19 -1.39 -19.98
N GLN A 105 11.20 -2.27 -20.06
CA GLN A 105 10.97 -3.71 -20.26
C GLN A 105 10.46 -4.41 -18.98
N SER A 106 9.53 -5.35 -19.18
CA SER A 106 8.93 -6.17 -18.11
C SER A 106 8.48 -5.32 -16.92
N PRO A 107 7.62 -4.31 -17.13
CA PRO A 107 7.08 -3.51 -16.03
C PRO A 107 6.26 -4.43 -15.12
N TYR A 108 6.31 -4.19 -13.80
CA TYR A 108 5.64 -5.08 -12.85
C TYR A 108 4.61 -4.36 -11.98
N PHE A 109 4.94 -3.19 -11.48
CA PHE A 109 4.12 -2.45 -10.53
C PHE A 109 4.04 -0.97 -10.89
N ILE A 110 2.94 -0.33 -10.52
CA ILE A 110 2.69 1.11 -10.69
C ILE A 110 2.17 1.70 -9.39
N ASP A 111 2.69 2.85 -9.03
CA ASP A 111 2.16 3.67 -7.93
C ASP A 111 1.86 5.08 -8.43
N VAL A 112 0.79 5.68 -7.90
CA VAL A 112 0.29 7.01 -8.29
C VAL A 112 0.47 7.97 -7.13
N SER A 113 1.05 9.15 -7.40
CA SER A 113 1.19 10.20 -6.41
C SER A 113 -0.17 10.66 -5.87
N ARG A 114 -0.23 11.06 -4.59
CA ARG A 114 -1.48 11.46 -3.93
C ARG A 114 -2.18 12.65 -4.61
N ASP A 115 -1.44 13.51 -5.29
CA ASP A 115 -1.99 14.61 -6.08
C ASP A 115 -2.57 14.18 -7.44
N GLY A 116 -2.39 12.90 -7.81
CA GLY A 116 -2.88 12.30 -9.06
C GLY A 116 -2.17 12.79 -10.31
N LYS A 117 -1.01 13.47 -10.20
CA LYS A 117 -0.31 14.07 -11.36
C LYS A 117 0.74 13.15 -11.95
N ARG A 118 1.39 12.31 -11.14
CA ARG A 118 2.48 11.44 -11.57
C ARG A 118 2.23 9.98 -11.20
N ALA A 119 2.77 9.08 -12.01
CA ALA A 119 2.87 7.67 -11.69
C ALA A 119 4.30 7.18 -11.92
N TYR A 120 4.68 6.14 -11.17
CA TYR A 120 6.00 5.53 -11.25
C TYR A 120 5.86 4.04 -11.49
N VAL A 121 6.56 3.55 -12.50
CA VAL A 121 6.49 2.14 -12.93
C VAL A 121 7.87 1.51 -12.82
N ALA A 122 7.98 0.45 -12.03
CA ALA A 122 9.20 -0.35 -11.93
C ALA A 122 9.31 -1.29 -13.15
N ASN A 123 10.38 -1.14 -13.93
CA ASN A 123 10.67 -1.92 -15.13
C ASN A 123 11.76 -2.95 -14.83
N SER A 124 11.37 -4.16 -14.43
CA SER A 124 12.32 -5.17 -13.94
C SER A 124 13.29 -5.67 -15.01
N GLY A 125 12.91 -5.68 -16.28
CA GLY A 125 13.74 -6.12 -17.39
C GLY A 125 14.73 -5.08 -17.91
N SER A 126 14.58 -3.79 -17.52
CA SER A 126 15.47 -2.71 -17.98
C SER A 126 16.11 -1.94 -16.82
N ASN A 127 16.06 -2.44 -15.58
CA ASN A 127 16.68 -1.85 -14.40
C ASN A 127 16.37 -0.34 -14.26
N SER A 128 15.12 0.02 -14.43
CA SER A 128 14.69 1.42 -14.45
C SER A 128 13.32 1.64 -13.82
N VAL A 129 13.04 2.89 -13.48
CA VAL A 129 11.71 3.38 -13.11
C VAL A 129 11.27 4.39 -14.17
N SER A 130 10.09 4.19 -14.77
CA SER A 130 9.47 5.19 -15.64
C SER A 130 8.63 6.15 -14.80
N ALA A 131 8.93 7.46 -14.89
CA ALA A 131 8.09 8.52 -14.35
C ALA A 131 7.13 8.99 -15.45
N ILE A 132 5.83 8.90 -15.18
CA ILE A 132 4.74 9.22 -16.10
C ILE A 132 4.05 10.50 -15.63
N GLU A 133 3.85 11.46 -16.52
CA GLU A 133 2.94 12.58 -16.32
C GLU A 133 1.53 12.18 -16.77
N LEU A 134 0.61 12.18 -15.81
CA LEU A 134 -0.72 11.62 -16.01
C LEU A 134 -1.70 12.56 -16.74
N ASP A 135 -1.42 13.88 -16.76
CA ASP A 135 -2.22 14.83 -17.55
C ASP A 135 -2.02 14.65 -19.06
N GLN A 136 -0.82 14.23 -19.47
CA GLN A 136 -0.44 14.08 -20.87
C GLN A 136 -0.28 12.60 -21.28
N HIS A 137 -0.48 11.66 -20.36
CA HIS A 137 -0.32 10.21 -20.57
C HIS A 137 1.02 9.86 -21.25
N ARG A 138 2.13 10.43 -20.76
CA ARG A 138 3.46 10.20 -21.35
C ARG A 138 4.54 10.00 -20.29
N VAL A 139 5.54 9.20 -20.63
CA VAL A 139 6.77 9.10 -19.84
C VAL A 139 7.56 10.41 -19.98
N ILE A 140 7.86 11.05 -18.85
CA ILE A 140 8.69 12.27 -18.81
C ILE A 140 10.15 11.97 -18.48
N ARG A 141 10.42 10.83 -17.80
CA ARG A 141 11.77 10.38 -17.49
C ARG A 141 11.82 8.87 -17.31
N THR A 142 12.89 8.25 -17.77
CA THR A 142 13.29 6.90 -17.40
C THR A 142 14.52 7.00 -16.51
N ILE A 143 14.41 6.53 -15.27
CA ILE A 143 15.41 6.70 -14.22
C ILE A 143 16.11 5.36 -14.02
N ALA A 144 17.43 5.32 -14.17
CA ALA A 144 18.21 4.13 -13.88
C ALA A 144 18.23 3.84 -12.38
N VAL A 145 18.04 2.57 -11.99
CA VAL A 145 18.03 2.08 -10.62
C VAL A 145 18.83 0.76 -10.51
N GLY A 146 18.78 0.09 -9.39
CA GLY A 146 19.44 -1.21 -9.23
C GLY A 146 18.78 -2.33 -10.02
N GLY A 147 19.34 -3.55 -9.92
CA GLY A 147 18.97 -4.71 -10.73
C GLY A 147 17.58 -5.25 -10.48
N ALA A 148 16.82 -5.48 -11.54
CA ALA A 148 15.49 -6.08 -11.54
C ALA A 148 14.53 -5.45 -10.51
N PRO A 149 14.21 -4.15 -10.60
CA PRO A 149 13.30 -3.48 -9.67
C PRO A 149 11.93 -4.16 -9.67
N GLY A 150 11.39 -4.44 -8.47
CA GLY A 150 10.07 -5.08 -8.30
C GLY A 150 8.97 -4.08 -8.05
N LEU A 151 9.19 -3.15 -7.13
CA LEU A 151 8.24 -2.10 -6.78
C LEU A 151 8.89 -0.72 -6.86
N ALA A 152 8.07 0.28 -7.16
CA ALA A 152 8.38 1.69 -6.97
C ALA A 152 7.24 2.34 -6.20
N ARG A 153 7.49 2.83 -4.99
CA ARG A 153 6.50 3.49 -4.14
C ARG A 153 6.83 4.96 -4.01
N VAL A 154 5.83 5.81 -4.21
CA VAL A 154 5.96 7.25 -3.97
C VAL A 154 5.60 7.56 -2.51
N SER A 155 6.39 8.41 -1.85
CA SER A 155 6.11 8.87 -0.49
C SER A 155 4.80 9.67 -0.42
N ALA A 156 4.25 9.77 0.79
CA ALA A 156 2.97 10.44 1.01
C ALA A 156 2.97 11.92 0.62
N ASP A 157 4.11 12.60 0.77
CA ASP A 157 4.33 13.99 0.38
C ASP A 157 4.71 14.15 -1.10
N GLY A 158 4.93 13.04 -1.83
CA GLY A 158 5.31 13.04 -3.24
C GLY A 158 6.76 13.43 -3.51
N SER A 159 7.60 13.63 -2.48
CA SER A 159 8.96 14.16 -2.62
C SER A 159 9.99 13.11 -3.05
N ILE A 160 9.75 11.84 -2.72
CA ILE A 160 10.66 10.73 -3.05
C ILE A 160 9.91 9.53 -3.61
N VAL A 161 10.63 8.73 -4.40
CA VAL A 161 10.21 7.39 -4.80
C VAL A 161 11.25 6.39 -4.36
N VAL A 162 10.80 5.33 -3.73
CA VAL A 162 11.67 4.25 -3.25
C VAL A 162 11.39 2.99 -4.06
N THR A 163 12.43 2.33 -4.55
CA THR A 163 12.29 1.09 -5.31
C THR A 163 13.15 -0.04 -4.74
N SER A 164 12.55 -1.23 -4.61
CA SER A 164 13.23 -2.46 -4.21
C SER A 164 13.83 -3.14 -5.44
N ASN A 165 15.16 -3.35 -5.43
CA ASN A 165 15.91 -3.95 -6.53
C ASN A 165 16.20 -5.41 -6.20
N ARG A 166 15.34 -6.33 -6.68
CA ARG A 166 15.39 -7.76 -6.34
C ARG A 166 16.64 -8.46 -6.86
N GLY A 167 17.20 -7.99 -7.99
CA GLY A 167 18.30 -8.64 -8.69
C GLY A 167 19.65 -8.44 -8.01
N ASP A 168 19.87 -7.28 -7.40
CA ASP A 168 21.14 -6.93 -6.75
C ASP A 168 21.04 -6.74 -5.21
N GLY A 169 19.85 -6.93 -4.64
CA GLY A 169 19.65 -6.85 -3.19
C GLY A 169 19.77 -5.44 -2.63
N SER A 170 19.42 -4.43 -3.41
CA SER A 170 19.52 -3.03 -3.02
C SER A 170 18.17 -2.31 -2.99
N LEU A 171 18.18 -1.12 -2.42
CA LEU A 171 17.11 -0.13 -2.47
C LEU A 171 17.62 1.11 -3.18
N SER A 172 16.89 1.63 -4.17
CA SER A 172 17.17 2.94 -4.75
C SER A 172 16.18 3.97 -4.24
N VAL A 173 16.67 5.16 -3.89
CA VAL A 173 15.87 6.32 -3.53
C VAL A 173 15.98 7.36 -4.63
N ILE A 174 14.85 7.77 -5.18
CA ILE A 174 14.71 8.71 -6.29
C ILE A 174 14.19 10.03 -5.73
N ASP A 175 14.83 11.13 -6.08
CA ASP A 175 14.29 12.48 -5.90
C ASP A 175 13.17 12.69 -6.93
N ALA A 176 11.93 12.84 -6.48
CA ALA A 176 10.76 12.91 -7.35
C ALA A 176 10.64 14.26 -8.09
N GLU A 177 11.27 15.32 -7.59
CA GLU A 177 11.32 16.63 -8.26
C GLU A 177 12.34 16.61 -9.41
N LYS A 178 13.57 16.15 -9.11
CA LYS A 178 14.66 16.08 -10.09
C LYS A 178 14.53 14.92 -11.06
N LEU A 179 13.74 13.91 -10.73
CA LEU A 179 13.57 12.64 -11.46
C LEU A 179 14.92 11.93 -11.68
N GLU A 180 15.70 11.83 -10.61
CA GLU A 180 17.01 11.19 -10.57
C GLU A 180 17.18 10.33 -9.33
N ALA A 181 17.86 9.19 -9.46
CA ALA A 181 18.24 8.38 -8.30
C ALA A 181 19.32 9.14 -7.51
N ARG A 182 19.03 9.39 -6.23
CA ARG A 182 19.96 10.10 -5.33
C ARG A 182 20.82 9.15 -4.48
N SER A 183 20.34 7.93 -4.25
CA SER A 183 21.07 6.89 -3.53
C SER A 183 20.67 5.49 -3.96
N GLN A 184 21.63 4.56 -3.85
CA GLN A 184 21.41 3.13 -3.97
C GLN A 184 22.08 2.45 -2.78
N ILE A 185 21.29 1.75 -1.97
CA ILE A 185 21.71 1.21 -0.66
C ILE A 185 21.65 -0.31 -0.73
N PRO A 186 22.75 -1.03 -0.55
CA PRO A 186 22.70 -2.48 -0.34
C PRO A 186 21.92 -2.79 0.94
N ILE A 187 20.93 -3.69 0.87
CA ILE A 187 20.07 -4.00 2.00
C ILE A 187 20.03 -5.49 2.33
N CYS A 188 19.54 -6.35 1.43
CA CYS A 188 19.30 -7.77 1.73
C CYS A 188 19.12 -8.60 0.47
N LYS A 189 18.94 -9.90 0.61
CA LYS A 189 18.66 -10.78 -0.53
C LYS A 189 17.20 -10.71 -0.96
N GLN A 190 16.96 -10.49 -2.25
CA GLN A 190 15.65 -10.47 -2.88
C GLN A 190 14.64 -9.56 -2.15
N PRO A 191 14.88 -8.25 -2.07
CA PRO A 191 13.88 -7.31 -1.55
C PRO A 191 12.63 -7.36 -2.45
N THR A 192 11.45 -7.46 -1.81
CA THR A 192 10.17 -7.61 -2.50
C THR A 192 9.29 -6.37 -2.27
N GLU A 193 8.42 -6.41 -1.29
CA GLU A 193 7.50 -5.34 -0.93
C GLU A 193 8.19 -4.29 -0.06
N LEU A 194 7.71 -3.06 -0.13
CA LEU A 194 8.16 -1.98 0.74
C LEU A 194 7.00 -1.11 1.21
N ALA A 195 7.13 -0.55 2.40
CA ALA A 195 6.23 0.43 2.98
C ALA A 195 7.01 1.66 3.42
N ILE A 196 6.52 2.86 3.11
CA ILE A 196 7.11 4.13 3.52
C ILE A 196 6.22 4.75 4.59
N LEU A 197 6.79 5.22 5.70
CA LEU A 197 6.04 5.94 6.72
C LEU A 197 5.44 7.22 6.13
N ALA A 198 4.30 7.65 6.67
CA ALA A 198 3.58 8.83 6.18
C ALA A 198 4.40 10.14 6.27
N ASP A 199 5.34 10.23 7.22
CA ASP A 199 6.26 11.34 7.40
C ASP A 199 7.50 11.27 6.48
N SER A 200 7.58 10.24 5.61
CA SER A 200 8.66 9.97 4.66
C SER A 200 10.03 9.74 5.34
N SER A 201 10.07 9.45 6.65
CA SER A 201 11.32 9.30 7.42
C SER A 201 11.98 7.94 7.27
N LYS A 202 11.19 6.88 7.05
CA LYS A 202 11.68 5.50 6.97
C LYS A 202 10.95 4.69 5.91
N ALA A 203 11.65 3.72 5.34
CA ALA A 203 11.09 2.63 4.56
C ALA A 203 11.38 1.28 5.24
N PHE A 204 10.40 0.41 5.26
CA PHE A 204 10.49 -0.99 5.64
C PHE A 204 10.44 -1.83 4.39
N VAL A 205 11.34 -2.80 4.25
CA VAL A 205 11.48 -3.61 3.02
C VAL A 205 11.53 -5.08 3.37
N ALA A 206 10.62 -5.88 2.83
CA ALA A 206 10.61 -7.33 2.99
C ALA A 206 11.73 -7.95 2.15
N CYS A 207 12.53 -8.81 2.77
CA CYS A 207 13.70 -9.48 2.21
C CYS A 207 13.42 -10.98 2.07
N SER A 208 12.74 -11.38 1.01
CA SER A 208 12.22 -12.76 0.86
C SER A 208 13.33 -13.81 0.82
N GLY A 209 14.51 -13.46 0.31
CA GLY A 209 15.65 -14.38 0.20
C GLY A 209 16.47 -14.54 1.47
N SER A 210 16.23 -13.74 2.51
CA SER A 210 16.97 -13.81 3.79
C SER A 210 16.08 -13.92 5.04
N GLY A 211 14.74 -13.89 4.91
CA GLY A 211 13.83 -13.98 6.05
C GLY A 211 13.90 -12.77 6.98
N GLN A 212 14.13 -11.59 6.43
CA GLN A 212 14.36 -10.36 7.17
C GLN A 212 13.48 -9.21 6.70
N VAL A 213 13.39 -8.16 7.49
CA VAL A 213 12.94 -6.82 7.07
C VAL A 213 14.09 -5.85 7.23
N ALA A 214 14.42 -5.13 6.15
CA ALA A 214 15.36 -4.02 6.20
C ALA A 214 14.61 -2.74 6.58
N VAL A 215 15.12 -2.01 7.57
CA VAL A 215 14.65 -0.67 7.94
C VAL A 215 15.65 0.34 7.45
N VAL A 216 15.20 1.25 6.58
CA VAL A 216 16.03 2.26 5.92
C VAL A 216 15.58 3.65 6.34
N ALA A 217 16.48 4.47 6.85
CA ALA A 217 16.24 5.90 7.05
C ALA A 217 16.27 6.61 5.71
N LEU A 218 15.32 7.51 5.50
CA LEU A 218 15.20 8.34 4.31
C LEU A 218 15.53 9.79 4.66
N ALA A 219 16.47 10.39 3.92
CA ALA A 219 16.80 11.80 4.07
C ALA A 219 15.63 12.67 3.58
N LYS A 220 15.31 13.74 4.30
CA LYS A 220 14.34 14.73 3.81
C LYS A 220 14.87 15.38 2.54
N SER A 221 14.05 15.48 1.50
CA SER A 221 14.37 16.27 0.32
C SER A 221 14.52 17.72 0.74
N GLN A 222 15.69 18.32 0.54
CA GLN A 222 15.85 19.74 0.75
C GLN A 222 15.15 20.48 -0.40
N PRO A 223 14.30 21.49 -0.13
CA PRO A 223 13.78 22.33 -1.20
C PRO A 223 14.97 22.94 -1.92
N SER A 224 14.95 22.91 -3.25
CA SER A 224 15.95 23.61 -4.08
C SER A 224 15.91 25.08 -3.71
N HIS A 225 16.87 25.55 -2.93
CA HIS A 225 17.10 26.98 -2.78
C HIS A 225 17.52 27.47 -4.18
N GLY A 226 16.64 28.25 -4.81
CA GLY A 226 17.03 29.05 -5.96
C GLY A 226 18.34 29.73 -5.61
N SER A 227 19.30 29.66 -6.51
CA SER A 227 20.57 30.38 -6.41
C SER A 227 20.29 31.85 -6.16
N GLU A 228 20.26 32.27 -4.89
CA GLU A 228 20.45 33.68 -4.58
C GLU A 228 21.92 33.96 -4.87
N ASP A 229 22.13 34.85 -5.81
CA ASP A 229 23.41 35.41 -6.18
C ASP A 229 24.19 35.82 -4.93
N VAL A 230 25.25 35.08 -4.61
CA VAL A 230 26.21 35.50 -3.60
C VAL A 230 27.01 36.64 -4.20
N ALA A 231 26.63 37.87 -3.85
CA ALA A 231 27.44 39.03 -4.12
C ALA A 231 28.85 38.87 -3.47
N PRO A 232 29.96 39.22 -4.16
CA PRO A 232 31.30 39.04 -3.62
C PRO A 232 31.52 39.95 -2.42
N LEU A 233 31.92 39.36 -1.28
CA LEU A 233 32.37 40.11 -0.10
C LEU A 233 33.68 40.84 -0.46
N THR A 234 33.60 42.14 -0.57
CA THR A 234 34.78 43.02 -0.62
C THR A 234 35.48 43.00 0.75
N GLU A 235 36.74 42.56 0.74
CA GLU A 235 37.65 42.68 1.88
C GLU A 235 37.76 44.13 2.36
N ARG A 236 37.53 44.35 3.65
CA ARG A 236 37.94 45.56 4.35
C ARG A 236 38.91 45.20 5.45
N GLU A 237 40.17 45.48 5.18
CA GLU A 237 41.22 45.59 6.23
C GLU A 237 40.82 46.66 7.24
N THR A 238 40.94 46.36 8.53
CA THR A 238 41.26 47.38 9.55
C THR A 238 42.06 46.77 10.71
N THR A 239 43.19 47.31 10.84
CA THR A 239 44.21 47.34 11.83
C THR A 239 43.78 47.22 13.31
N SER A 240 44.71 46.55 14.00
CA SER A 240 44.94 46.38 15.45
C SER A 240 44.68 47.57 16.36
N GLN A 241 44.19 47.27 17.59
CA GLN A 241 44.82 47.81 18.82
C GLN A 241 44.47 46.96 20.05
N ALA A 242 45.50 46.76 20.85
CA ALA A 242 45.49 46.01 22.08
C ALA A 242 44.90 46.82 23.24
N GLY A 243 44.21 46.19 24.20
CA GLY A 243 43.81 46.74 25.46
C GLY A 243 43.47 45.65 26.50
N ALA A 244 44.32 45.55 27.52
CA ALA A 244 44.18 44.65 28.61
C ALA A 244 43.11 45.09 29.63
N GLY A 245 42.32 44.13 30.19
CA GLY A 245 41.45 44.41 31.33
C GLY A 245 40.83 43.12 31.91
N LYS A 246 41.21 42.82 33.13
CA LYS A 246 40.77 41.70 33.98
C LYS A 246 39.30 41.77 34.36
N SER A 247 38.64 40.62 34.52
CA SER A 247 37.92 40.23 35.75
C SER A 247 36.75 39.28 35.45
N GLY A 248 36.71 38.20 36.14
CA GLY A 248 35.84 37.06 36.07
C GLY A 248 34.35 37.31 36.31
N LYS A 249 33.60 36.35 35.75
CA LYS A 249 32.35 35.84 36.35
C LYS A 249 31.99 34.52 35.65
N THR A 250 31.81 33.52 36.47
CA THR A 250 31.29 32.19 36.17
C THR A 250 29.94 32.32 35.45
N GLY A 251 29.92 31.98 34.15
CA GLY A 251 28.71 31.84 33.37
C GLY A 251 28.41 30.33 33.17
N LYS A 252 27.28 29.89 33.69
CA LYS A 252 26.67 28.58 33.42
C LYS A 252 26.73 28.29 31.92
N ARG A 253 27.39 27.19 31.53
CA ARG A 253 27.26 26.57 30.23
C ARG A 253 25.77 26.18 30.07
N ARG A 254 25.04 26.89 29.24
CA ARG A 254 23.84 26.35 28.61
C ARG A 254 24.31 25.22 27.71
N SER A 255 23.90 24.00 28.01
CA SER A 255 23.90 22.91 27.05
C SER A 255 23.00 23.35 25.89
N SER A 256 23.58 23.75 24.78
CA SER A 256 22.86 23.77 23.51
C SER A 256 22.53 22.32 23.22
N ASP A 257 21.25 21.97 23.36
CA ASP A 257 20.71 20.77 22.71
C ASP A 257 20.95 20.91 21.20
N VAL A 258 22.09 20.40 20.75
CA VAL A 258 22.30 20.10 19.34
C VAL A 258 21.46 18.85 19.09
N THR A 259 20.18 19.04 18.74
CA THR A 259 19.42 18.00 18.07
C THR A 259 20.23 17.63 16.85
N ALA A 260 20.80 16.39 16.87
CA ALA A 260 21.49 15.84 15.72
C ALA A 260 20.58 15.96 14.50
N PRO A 261 21.10 16.33 13.31
CA PRO A 261 20.28 16.50 12.13
C PRO A 261 19.57 15.18 11.84
N GLU A 262 18.25 15.20 11.93
CA GLU A 262 17.38 14.07 11.62
C GLU A 262 17.68 13.61 10.20
N HIS A 263 18.42 12.49 10.08
CA HIS A 263 18.79 11.80 8.84
C HIS A 263 19.27 12.68 7.66
N ALA A 264 20.54 13.09 7.74
CA ALA A 264 21.20 13.81 6.65
C ALA A 264 21.39 12.97 5.36
N THR A 265 21.35 11.62 5.47
CA THR A 265 21.56 10.70 4.35
C THR A 265 20.66 9.46 4.42
N ASP A 266 20.28 8.95 3.24
CA ASP A 266 19.60 7.66 3.14
C ASP A 266 20.56 6.54 3.58
N ARG A 267 20.12 5.66 4.50
CA ARG A 267 20.97 4.56 5.00
C ARG A 267 20.18 3.41 5.60
N LEU A 268 20.71 2.23 5.52
CA LEU A 268 20.24 1.07 6.29
C LEU A 268 20.42 1.34 7.79
N LEU A 269 19.33 1.18 8.55
CA LEU A 269 19.36 1.28 10.02
C LEU A 269 19.59 -0.07 10.66
N VAL A 270 18.79 -1.06 10.29
CA VAL A 270 18.80 -2.40 10.90
C VAL A 270 18.19 -3.43 9.93
N LEU A 271 18.62 -4.69 10.09
CA LEU A 271 17.96 -5.86 9.53
C LEU A 271 17.28 -6.61 10.68
N LEU A 272 15.99 -6.82 10.57
CA LEU A 272 15.18 -7.50 11.58
C LEU A 272 14.91 -8.94 11.11
N ASP A 273 15.33 -9.92 11.89
CA ASP A 273 15.02 -11.32 11.63
C ASP A 273 13.54 -11.59 11.93
N ILE A 274 12.85 -12.19 10.98
CA ILE A 274 11.43 -12.51 11.05
C ILE A 274 11.18 -13.96 10.52
N GLY A 275 9.98 -14.27 10.06
CA GLY A 275 9.67 -15.56 9.47
C GLY A 275 10.29 -15.76 8.08
N LYS A 276 10.13 -16.97 7.52
CA LYS A 276 10.68 -17.34 6.22
C LYS A 276 9.86 -16.75 5.08
N THR A 277 10.57 -16.32 4.04
CA THR A 277 9.98 -15.79 2.79
C THR A 277 8.96 -14.69 3.03
N PRO A 278 9.35 -13.56 3.66
CA PRO A 278 8.45 -12.41 3.79
C PRO A 278 8.11 -11.85 2.41
N LEU A 279 6.81 -11.71 2.11
CA LEU A 279 6.34 -11.28 0.79
C LEU A 279 5.68 -9.89 0.82
N HIS A 280 4.89 -9.58 1.84
CA HIS A 280 4.09 -8.37 1.89
C HIS A 280 4.20 -7.65 3.23
N LEU A 281 4.12 -6.32 3.17
CA LEU A 281 4.11 -5.41 4.31
C LEU A 281 2.79 -4.67 4.36
N ALA A 282 2.03 -4.83 5.43
CA ALA A 282 0.84 -4.05 5.73
C ALA A 282 1.17 -3.00 6.80
N LEU A 283 1.36 -1.75 6.38
CA LEU A 283 1.57 -0.63 7.28
C LEU A 283 0.22 -0.20 7.86
N LYS A 284 0.16 -0.06 9.18
CA LYS A 284 -0.98 0.48 9.89
C LYS A 284 -1.22 1.95 9.47
N PRO A 285 -2.46 2.41 9.26
CA PRO A 285 -2.75 3.79 8.84
C PRO A 285 -2.14 4.88 9.72
N ASP A 286 -2.06 4.65 11.05
CA ASP A 286 -1.41 5.57 11.99
C ASP A 286 0.12 5.53 11.96
N GLY A 287 0.70 4.58 11.23
CA GLY A 287 2.14 4.40 11.07
C GLY A 287 2.84 3.73 12.25
N GLY A 288 2.13 3.29 13.28
CA GLY A 288 2.72 2.72 14.50
C GLY A 288 3.35 1.35 14.31
N GLU A 289 2.78 0.52 13.44
CA GLU A 289 3.17 -0.87 13.23
C GLU A 289 3.17 -1.27 11.77
N VAL A 290 4.02 -2.25 11.44
CA VAL A 290 4.04 -2.94 10.15
C VAL A 290 3.84 -4.43 10.39
N PHE A 291 2.87 -5.02 9.71
CA PHE A 291 2.62 -6.45 9.71
C PHE A 291 3.22 -7.11 8.47
N VAL A 292 3.97 -8.16 8.67
CA VAL A 292 4.71 -8.84 7.58
C VAL A 292 4.16 -10.24 7.37
N SER A 293 3.72 -10.54 6.17
CA SER A 293 3.27 -11.89 5.79
C SER A 293 4.47 -12.78 5.47
N ASN A 294 4.72 -13.82 6.28
CA ASN A 294 5.82 -14.77 6.14
C ASN A 294 5.31 -16.05 5.50
N PHE A 295 5.44 -16.16 4.19
CA PHE A 295 4.83 -17.20 3.37
C PHE A 295 5.17 -18.64 3.78
N ASP A 296 6.47 -18.94 3.98
CA ASP A 296 6.93 -20.29 4.31
C ASP A 296 6.95 -20.59 5.81
N SER A 297 6.51 -19.64 6.64
CA SER A 297 6.38 -19.84 8.10
C SER A 297 4.92 -19.89 8.56
N ASP A 298 3.95 -19.64 7.68
CA ASP A 298 2.51 -19.60 8.02
C ASP A 298 2.18 -18.53 9.11
N THR A 299 2.99 -17.47 9.20
CA THR A 299 2.89 -16.44 10.25
C THR A 299 2.79 -15.04 9.67
N ILE A 300 2.31 -14.13 10.52
CA ILE A 300 2.58 -12.70 10.42
C ILE A 300 3.56 -12.29 11.51
N SER A 301 4.50 -11.39 11.18
CA SER A 301 5.35 -10.72 12.17
C SER A 301 4.91 -9.28 12.32
N GLU A 302 4.88 -8.78 13.54
CA GLU A 302 4.55 -7.42 13.90
C GLU A 302 5.84 -6.65 14.24
N ILE A 303 6.03 -5.49 13.63
CA ILE A 303 7.20 -4.62 13.81
C ILE A 303 6.73 -3.26 14.30
N LEU A 304 7.27 -2.81 15.43
CA LEU A 304 7.07 -1.46 15.94
C LEU A 304 7.92 -0.47 15.16
N THR A 305 7.31 0.54 14.55
CA THR A 305 8.02 1.47 13.66
C THR A 305 8.86 2.50 14.39
N ASN A 306 8.52 2.84 15.64
CA ASN A 306 9.23 3.79 16.48
C ASN A 306 10.56 3.24 17.01
N THR A 307 10.58 1.98 17.48
CA THR A 307 11.77 1.32 18.02
C THR A 307 12.53 0.50 16.98
N ASN A 308 11.90 0.13 15.86
CA ASN A 308 12.39 -0.80 14.85
C ASN A 308 12.68 -2.19 15.46
N GLU A 309 11.72 -2.72 16.21
CA GLU A 309 11.80 -4.02 16.88
C GLU A 309 10.65 -4.93 16.46
N VAL A 310 10.88 -6.22 16.43
CA VAL A 310 9.86 -7.24 16.24
C VAL A 310 9.11 -7.43 17.56
N ASN A 311 7.85 -7.05 17.60
CA ASN A 311 7.00 -7.17 18.78
C ASN A 311 6.46 -8.59 18.97
N GLY A 312 6.18 -9.30 17.86
CA GLY A 312 5.63 -10.65 17.92
C GLY A 312 5.58 -11.33 16.56
N SER A 313 5.24 -12.64 16.61
CA SER A 313 4.95 -13.43 15.42
C SER A 313 3.78 -14.37 15.73
N TYR A 314 2.76 -14.39 14.87
CA TYR A 314 1.49 -15.04 15.12
C TYR A 314 1.12 -15.95 13.95
N LEU A 315 0.58 -17.13 14.25
CA LEU A 315 -0.02 -18.01 13.24
C LEU A 315 -1.29 -17.37 12.70
N ILE A 316 -1.45 -17.35 11.37
CA ILE A 316 -2.60 -16.68 10.72
C ILE A 316 -3.33 -17.58 9.73
N GLY A 317 -2.66 -18.52 9.10
CA GLY A 317 -3.16 -19.41 8.07
C GLY A 317 -2.01 -19.88 7.19
N LYS A 318 -2.29 -20.72 6.19
CA LYS A 318 -1.24 -21.34 5.40
C LYS A 318 -0.80 -20.43 4.25
N ASN A 319 0.52 -20.24 4.12
CA ASN A 319 1.14 -19.42 3.09
C ASN A 319 0.51 -18.01 2.96
N PRO A 320 0.59 -17.16 4.00
CA PRO A 320 0.05 -15.80 3.92
C PRO A 320 0.82 -14.98 2.88
N VAL A 321 0.12 -14.32 1.96
CA VAL A 321 0.74 -13.58 0.84
C VAL A 321 0.55 -12.08 0.94
N ARG A 322 -0.57 -11.64 1.53
CA ARG A 322 -0.94 -10.22 1.56
C ARG A 322 -1.69 -9.88 2.82
N GLY A 323 -1.30 -8.78 3.47
CA GLY A 323 -2.01 -8.16 4.58
C GLY A 323 -2.66 -6.85 4.17
N LEU A 324 -3.75 -6.47 4.82
CA LEU A 324 -4.44 -5.20 4.67
C LEU A 324 -5.02 -4.76 6.02
N VAL A 325 -4.66 -3.58 6.50
CA VAL A 325 -5.16 -3.04 7.78
C VAL A 325 -6.37 -2.16 7.53
N SER A 326 -7.39 -2.26 8.38
CA SER A 326 -8.56 -1.39 8.36
C SER A 326 -8.21 0.07 8.68
N ALA A 327 -9.01 1.01 8.19
CA ALA A 327 -8.75 2.44 8.36
C ALA A 327 -8.78 2.93 9.82
N ASP A 328 -9.47 2.19 10.71
CA ASP A 328 -9.54 2.44 12.15
C ASP A 328 -8.38 1.84 12.94
N ASN A 329 -7.41 1.21 12.28
CA ASN A 329 -6.24 0.54 12.85
C ASN A 329 -6.52 -0.72 13.69
N SER A 330 -7.76 -1.21 13.74
CA SER A 330 -8.16 -2.28 14.66
C SER A 330 -8.01 -3.69 14.10
N THR A 331 -8.11 -3.85 12.78
CA THR A 331 -8.23 -5.16 12.14
C THR A 331 -7.21 -5.34 11.02
N LEU A 332 -6.51 -6.48 11.04
CA LEU A 332 -5.67 -6.94 9.94
C LEU A 332 -6.35 -8.10 9.22
N TYR A 333 -6.56 -7.95 7.92
CA TYR A 333 -7.00 -9.01 7.01
C TYR A 333 -5.79 -9.61 6.32
N VAL A 334 -5.70 -10.94 6.28
CA VAL A 334 -4.56 -11.64 5.65
C VAL A 334 -5.07 -12.69 4.68
N ALA A 335 -4.68 -12.56 3.41
CA ALA A 335 -4.93 -13.58 2.38
C ALA A 335 -3.99 -14.76 2.58
N ASN A 336 -4.54 -15.93 2.86
CA ASN A 336 -3.82 -17.18 3.09
C ASN A 336 -3.90 -18.04 1.83
N PHE A 337 -2.92 -17.87 0.94
CA PHE A 337 -2.85 -18.51 -0.37
C PHE A 337 -2.92 -20.04 -0.34
N GLY A 338 -2.33 -20.64 0.68
CA GLY A 338 -2.22 -22.10 0.81
C GLY A 338 -3.41 -22.74 1.53
N SER A 339 -4.35 -21.95 2.09
CA SER A 339 -5.54 -22.47 2.77
C SER A 339 -6.85 -21.86 2.26
N ASP A 340 -6.82 -21.20 1.08
CA ASP A 340 -8.03 -20.68 0.41
C ASP A 340 -8.93 -19.88 1.36
N SER A 341 -8.33 -18.97 2.14
CA SER A 341 -9.02 -18.26 3.21
C SER A 341 -8.46 -16.87 3.46
N VAL A 342 -9.25 -16.04 4.14
CA VAL A 342 -8.80 -14.79 4.74
C VAL A 342 -8.81 -14.92 6.26
N GLY A 343 -7.66 -14.69 6.89
CA GLY A 343 -7.55 -14.52 8.33
C GLY A 343 -7.98 -13.10 8.72
N VAL A 344 -8.82 -12.98 9.74
CA VAL A 344 -9.24 -11.72 10.34
C VAL A 344 -8.66 -11.64 11.73
N TYR A 345 -7.68 -10.76 11.92
CA TYR A 345 -6.89 -10.63 13.14
C TYR A 345 -7.20 -9.30 13.84
N SER A 346 -7.51 -9.36 15.14
CA SER A 346 -7.64 -8.17 15.99
C SER A 346 -6.26 -7.68 16.37
N ILE A 347 -5.92 -6.46 15.98
CA ILE A 347 -4.63 -5.84 16.32
C ILE A 347 -4.58 -5.54 17.81
N ASP A 348 -5.64 -4.97 18.37
CA ASP A 348 -5.71 -4.60 19.78
C ASP A 348 -5.63 -5.81 20.74
N ASP A 349 -6.29 -6.92 20.37
CA ASP A 349 -6.29 -8.14 21.19
C ASP A 349 -5.09 -9.07 20.91
N GLY A 350 -4.34 -8.83 19.84
CA GLY A 350 -3.22 -9.67 19.44
C GLY A 350 -3.61 -11.10 19.07
N LYS A 351 -4.79 -11.32 18.42
CA LYS A 351 -5.30 -12.66 18.13
C LYS A 351 -6.09 -12.79 16.83
N LEU A 352 -6.04 -13.97 16.24
CA LEU A 352 -6.90 -14.36 15.13
C LEU A 352 -8.34 -14.51 15.65
N LEU A 353 -9.27 -13.71 15.10
CA LEU A 353 -10.69 -13.75 15.45
C LEU A 353 -11.45 -14.76 14.59
N PHE A 354 -11.24 -14.69 13.27
CA PHE A 354 -11.98 -15.48 12.29
C PHE A 354 -11.09 -15.93 11.15
N THR A 355 -11.46 -17.03 10.53
CA THR A 355 -10.96 -17.47 9.21
C THR A 355 -12.16 -17.59 8.29
N VAL A 356 -12.19 -16.79 7.23
CA VAL A 356 -13.27 -16.75 6.25
C VAL A 356 -12.82 -17.54 5.01
N PRO A 357 -13.48 -18.65 4.65
CA PRO A 357 -13.21 -19.36 3.40
C PRO A 357 -13.54 -18.44 2.21
N VAL A 358 -12.66 -18.44 1.19
CA VAL A 358 -12.81 -17.71 -0.08
C VAL A 358 -12.51 -18.64 -1.26
N GLY A 359 -12.28 -18.12 -2.45
CA GLY A 359 -11.87 -18.91 -3.58
C GLY A 359 -10.42 -19.40 -3.49
N SER A 360 -10.01 -20.20 -4.49
CA SER A 360 -8.68 -20.82 -4.47
C SER A 360 -7.57 -19.83 -4.74
N ARG A 361 -6.53 -19.90 -3.91
CA ARG A 361 -5.31 -19.09 -3.99
C ARG A 361 -5.58 -17.58 -3.96
N PRO A 362 -6.12 -17.05 -2.84
CA PRO A 362 -6.28 -15.62 -2.66
C PRO A 362 -4.92 -14.92 -2.74
N ASP A 363 -4.80 -13.87 -3.58
CA ASP A 363 -3.51 -13.22 -3.89
C ASP A 363 -3.54 -11.71 -3.65
N ALA A 364 -4.64 -11.03 -4.01
CA ALA A 364 -4.80 -9.60 -3.80
C ALA A 364 -6.09 -9.26 -3.07
N MET A 365 -6.09 -8.14 -2.34
CA MET A 365 -7.25 -7.68 -1.59
C MET A 365 -7.40 -6.18 -1.69
N ALA A 366 -8.66 -5.70 -1.60
CA ALA A 366 -8.98 -4.30 -1.43
C ALA A 366 -10.23 -4.14 -0.55
N LEU A 367 -10.22 -3.16 0.37
CA LEU A 367 -11.41 -2.74 1.11
C LEU A 367 -12.23 -1.74 0.30
N SER A 368 -13.56 -1.82 0.40
CA SER A 368 -14.44 -0.77 -0.12
C SER A 368 -14.12 0.58 0.56
N PRO A 369 -14.41 1.73 -0.07
CA PRO A 369 -14.17 3.04 0.53
C PRO A 369 -14.83 3.24 1.90
N ASN A 370 -15.98 2.61 2.13
CA ASN A 370 -16.69 2.63 3.42
C ASN A 370 -16.22 1.55 4.42
N GLN A 371 -15.20 0.75 4.07
CA GLN A 371 -14.62 -0.33 4.89
C GLN A 371 -15.59 -1.50 5.23
N ASN A 372 -16.79 -1.54 4.67
CA ASN A 372 -17.77 -2.57 4.99
C ASN A 372 -17.55 -3.88 4.24
N PHE A 373 -16.85 -3.83 3.10
CA PHE A 373 -16.61 -5.00 2.26
C PHE A 373 -15.15 -5.14 1.91
N LEU A 374 -14.67 -6.38 1.99
CA LEU A 374 -13.36 -6.80 1.51
C LEU A 374 -13.54 -7.60 0.22
N PHE A 375 -12.84 -7.18 -0.83
CA PHE A 375 -12.78 -7.86 -2.11
C PHE A 375 -11.48 -8.65 -2.18
N VAL A 376 -11.57 -9.95 -2.37
CA VAL A 376 -10.42 -10.87 -2.39
C VAL A 376 -10.30 -11.48 -3.78
N VAL A 377 -9.16 -11.29 -4.40
CA VAL A 377 -8.87 -11.82 -5.75
C VAL A 377 -8.34 -13.24 -5.60
N ASP A 378 -9.08 -14.20 -6.09
CA ASP A 378 -8.78 -15.63 -6.00
C ASP A 378 -8.13 -16.11 -7.30
N SER A 379 -6.79 -16.04 -7.34
CA SER A 379 -6.00 -16.24 -8.58
C SER A 379 -6.11 -17.66 -9.17
N GLY A 380 -6.40 -18.63 -8.32
CA GLY A 380 -6.58 -20.03 -8.73
C GLY A 380 -7.99 -20.35 -9.21
N ALA A 381 -9.01 -19.67 -8.64
CA ALA A 381 -10.42 -19.89 -8.99
C ALA A 381 -10.88 -19.04 -10.19
N GLY A 382 -10.27 -17.89 -10.40
CA GLY A 382 -10.66 -16.96 -11.47
C GLY A 382 -11.88 -16.13 -11.11
N ASP A 383 -12.01 -15.75 -9.85
CA ASP A 383 -13.10 -14.94 -9.32
C ASP A 383 -12.63 -13.93 -8.27
N VAL A 384 -13.56 -13.15 -7.76
CA VAL A 384 -13.36 -12.23 -6.65
C VAL A 384 -14.38 -12.55 -5.57
N ALA A 385 -13.90 -12.96 -4.40
CA ALA A 385 -14.74 -13.15 -3.24
C ALA A 385 -15.11 -11.80 -2.62
N VAL A 386 -16.40 -11.61 -2.32
CA VAL A 386 -16.91 -10.45 -1.60
C VAL A 386 -17.19 -10.86 -0.16
N VAL A 387 -16.41 -10.35 0.77
CA VAL A 387 -16.53 -10.61 2.19
C VAL A 387 -17.08 -9.37 2.89
N ARG A 388 -18.15 -9.52 3.67
CA ARG A 388 -18.56 -8.45 4.59
C ARG A 388 -17.50 -8.35 5.68
N ALA A 389 -16.77 -7.23 5.70
CA ALA A 389 -15.64 -6.99 6.58
C ALA A 389 -16.07 -6.49 7.97
N ALA A 390 -17.18 -5.73 8.05
CA ALA A 390 -17.73 -5.23 9.30
C ALA A 390 -18.06 -6.37 10.26
N ALA A 391 -17.55 -6.24 11.49
CA ALA A 391 -17.44 -7.32 12.46
C ALA A 391 -18.73 -7.64 13.24
N VAL A 392 -19.90 -7.09 12.89
CA VAL A 392 -21.13 -7.39 13.64
C VAL A 392 -22.17 -8.04 12.72
N PRO A 393 -22.55 -9.29 12.97
CA PRO A 393 -22.05 -10.16 14.05
C PRO A 393 -20.74 -10.90 13.75
N THR A 394 -20.38 -11.17 12.48
CA THR A 394 -19.11 -11.84 12.06
C THR A 394 -18.81 -11.54 10.60
N PRO A 395 -17.54 -11.48 10.19
CA PRO A 395 -17.17 -11.47 8.78
C PRO A 395 -17.74 -12.70 8.06
N VAL A 396 -18.30 -12.50 6.87
CA VAL A 396 -18.94 -13.59 6.11
C VAL A 396 -18.75 -13.39 4.62
N LEU A 397 -18.47 -14.48 3.91
CA LEU A 397 -18.50 -14.52 2.45
C LEU A 397 -19.93 -14.30 1.96
N LEU A 398 -20.14 -13.29 1.13
CA LEU A 398 -21.44 -12.96 0.57
C LEU A 398 -21.65 -13.59 -0.80
N THR A 399 -20.66 -13.47 -1.69
CA THR A 399 -20.74 -13.97 -3.06
C THR A 399 -19.34 -14.09 -3.68
N MET A 400 -19.26 -14.79 -4.80
CA MET A 400 -18.10 -14.92 -5.67
C MET A 400 -18.44 -14.32 -7.02
N ILE A 401 -17.63 -13.39 -7.53
CA ILE A 401 -17.86 -12.73 -8.82
C ILE A 401 -16.86 -13.30 -9.84
N PRO A 402 -17.31 -14.04 -10.86
CA PRO A 402 -16.40 -14.55 -11.89
C PRO A 402 -15.70 -13.42 -12.65
N VAL A 403 -14.40 -13.59 -12.89
CA VAL A 403 -13.56 -12.67 -13.66
C VAL A 403 -12.76 -13.43 -14.74
N GLY A 404 -11.71 -12.87 -15.29
CA GLY A 404 -10.87 -13.56 -16.26
C GLY A 404 -9.89 -14.56 -15.60
N GLN A 405 -9.04 -15.18 -16.42
CA GLN A 405 -8.10 -16.19 -15.97
C GLN A 405 -6.90 -15.56 -15.27
N GLN A 406 -6.49 -16.17 -14.15
CA GLN A 406 -5.39 -15.77 -13.31
C GLN A 406 -5.46 -14.28 -12.92
N PRO A 407 -6.54 -13.87 -12.22
CA PRO A 407 -6.61 -12.53 -11.67
C PRO A 407 -5.50 -12.35 -10.62
N ASN A 408 -4.89 -11.16 -10.55
CA ASN A 408 -3.66 -10.97 -9.75
C ASN A 408 -3.55 -9.62 -9.06
N ALA A 409 -4.37 -8.63 -9.41
CA ALA A 409 -4.39 -7.34 -8.74
C ALA A 409 -5.78 -6.71 -8.83
N ILE A 410 -6.08 -5.84 -7.86
CA ILE A 410 -7.37 -5.13 -7.76
C ILE A 410 -7.14 -3.68 -7.34
N ALA A 411 -7.86 -2.76 -7.96
CA ALA A 411 -7.95 -1.36 -7.51
C ALA A 411 -9.41 -0.90 -7.56
N ILE A 412 -9.83 -0.20 -6.50
CA ILE A 412 -11.19 0.35 -6.40
C ILE A 412 -11.13 1.84 -6.74
N LYS A 413 -12.06 2.28 -7.60
CA LYS A 413 -12.28 3.69 -7.92
C LYS A 413 -13.70 4.09 -7.58
N ALA A 414 -13.82 5.04 -6.65
CA ALA A 414 -15.06 5.72 -6.33
C ALA A 414 -15.10 7.08 -7.03
N PHE A 415 -16.26 7.45 -7.59
CA PHE A 415 -16.45 8.72 -8.30
C PHE A 415 -17.91 9.11 -8.42
N ILE A 416 -18.14 10.37 -8.78
CA ILE A 416 -19.47 10.90 -9.09
C ILE A 416 -19.58 11.05 -10.62
N LEU A 417 -20.59 10.43 -11.22
CA LEU A 417 -20.87 10.58 -12.66
C LEU A 417 -21.11 12.04 -13.02
N LYS A 418 -20.49 12.53 -14.08
CA LYS A 418 -20.68 13.90 -14.57
C LYS A 418 -22.09 14.16 -15.09
N LYS A 419 -22.76 13.11 -15.61
CA LYS A 419 -24.18 13.11 -15.95
C LYS A 419 -24.86 11.95 -15.22
N PRO A 420 -25.77 12.21 -14.28
CA PRO A 420 -26.53 11.13 -13.65
C PRO A 420 -27.28 10.33 -14.73
N PRO A 421 -27.47 9.01 -14.54
CA PRO A 421 -28.28 8.20 -15.45
C PRO A 421 -29.66 8.82 -15.54
N GLN A 422 -30.17 8.97 -16.76
CA GLN A 422 -31.55 9.41 -16.97
C GLN A 422 -32.48 8.34 -16.38
N PRO A 423 -33.61 8.76 -15.77
CA PRO A 423 -34.52 7.84 -15.09
C PRO A 423 -35.16 6.82 -16.07
#